data_e0509ee9abc3ff43dfbbbbac13a4be11
#
_entry.id   e0509ee9abc3ff43dfbbbbac13a4be11
#
_cell.length_a   1.000
_cell.length_b   1.000
_cell.length_c   1.000
_cell.angle_alpha   90.00
_cell.angle_beta   90.00
_cell.angle_gamma   90.00
#
_symmetry.space_group_name_H-M   'P 1'
#
loop_
_entity.id
_entity.type
_entity.pdbx_description
1 polymer ?
#
loop_
_entity_poly.entity_id
_entity_poly.type
_entity_poly.pdbx_seq_one_letter_code
_entity_poly.pdbx_strand_id
1 'polypeptide(L)'
;MNLYTNRSNAYQETAIQTSSPANLVVMLYEGAIRFVRQSISAIELKDLNGKRQSIDRAVAVIQHLQSTLDREQGEELAAELDRLYAYITSRILMGSGKLQIAPLEEAIKLLTVLLSGWEEVVSKEQEHAVPPALLPQQAANRRFDMHA
;
A
#
# COMPACT_ATOMS: atom_id res chain seq x y z
N MET A 1 8.72 -28.07 -0.20
CA MET A 1 8.77 -26.73 0.34
C MET A 1 9.89 -26.65 1.37
N ASN A 2 10.78 -25.68 1.25
CA ASN A 2 11.88 -25.64 2.19
C ASN A 2 11.53 -24.77 3.40
N LEU A 3 12.30 -24.94 4.47
CA LEU A 3 12.11 -24.23 5.73
C LEU A 3 12.21 -22.70 5.58
N TYR A 4 13.02 -22.27 4.64
CA TYR A 4 13.24 -20.85 4.38
C TYR A 4 11.98 -20.15 3.92
N THR A 5 11.25 -20.75 3.02
CA THR A 5 10.00 -20.18 2.49
C THR A 5 8.95 -20.10 3.59
N ASN A 6 8.86 -21.13 4.43
CA ASN A 6 7.90 -21.16 5.53
C ASN A 6 8.18 -20.06 6.56
N ARG A 7 9.45 -19.86 6.92
CA ARG A 7 9.83 -18.80 7.86
C ARG A 7 9.51 -17.41 7.33
N SER A 8 9.84 -17.19 6.05
CA SER A 8 9.59 -15.90 5.43
C SER A 8 8.09 -15.58 5.39
N ASN A 9 7.28 -16.55 5.01
CA ASN A 9 5.83 -16.39 4.96
C ASN A 9 5.23 -16.15 6.34
N ALA A 10 5.68 -16.90 7.34
CA ALA A 10 5.20 -16.73 8.72
C ALA A 10 5.55 -15.34 9.26
N TYR A 11 6.78 -14.86 8.99
CA TYR A 11 7.20 -13.53 9.41
C TYR A 11 6.37 -12.43 8.75
N GLN A 12 6.15 -12.53 7.44
CA GLN A 12 5.34 -11.56 6.72
C GLN A 12 3.89 -11.55 7.21
N GLU A 13 3.35 -12.71 7.46
CA GLU A 13 2.00 -12.86 7.97
C GLU A 13 1.85 -12.19 9.34
N THR A 14 2.81 -12.42 10.22
CA THR A 14 2.82 -11.81 11.55
C THR A 14 2.93 -10.29 11.44
N ALA A 15 3.81 -9.79 10.58
CA ALA A 15 3.98 -8.35 10.38
C ALA A 15 2.68 -7.71 9.88
N ILE A 16 2.00 -8.35 8.94
CA ILE A 16 0.73 -7.84 8.41
C ILE A 16 -0.33 -7.83 9.50
N GLN A 17 -0.42 -8.87 10.29
CA GLN A 17 -1.41 -8.98 11.36
C GLN A 17 -1.23 -7.91 12.44
N THR A 18 0.00 -7.50 12.70
CA THR A 18 0.28 -6.51 13.74
C THR A 18 0.27 -5.08 13.22
N SER A 19 0.17 -4.89 11.91
CA SER A 19 0.14 -3.55 11.32
C SER A 19 -1.22 -2.90 11.51
N SER A 20 -1.23 -1.58 11.75
CA SER A 20 -2.46 -0.81 11.77
C SER A 20 -3.10 -0.80 10.37
N PRO A 21 -4.42 -0.53 10.26
CA PRO A 21 -5.04 -0.40 8.95
C PRO A 21 -4.37 0.64 8.06
N ALA A 22 -3.97 1.78 8.63
CA ALA A 22 -3.28 2.81 7.86
C ALA A 22 -1.93 2.30 7.34
N ASN A 23 -1.19 1.55 8.17
CA ASN A 23 0.08 0.99 7.75
C ASN A 23 -0.07 -0.05 6.64
N LEU A 24 -1.15 -0.83 6.67
CA LEU A 24 -1.45 -1.77 5.58
C LEU A 24 -1.70 -1.02 4.27
N VAL A 25 -2.40 0.11 4.33
CA VAL A 25 -2.63 0.95 3.15
C VAL A 25 -1.30 1.48 2.60
N VAL A 26 -0.41 1.94 3.47
CA VAL A 26 0.94 2.38 3.06
C VAL A 26 1.66 1.25 2.32
N MET A 27 1.60 0.02 2.85
CA MET A 27 2.24 -1.12 2.21
C MET A 27 1.66 -1.40 0.82
N LEU A 28 0.35 -1.23 0.65
CA LEU A 28 -0.30 -1.41 -0.64
C LEU A 28 0.18 -0.36 -1.65
N TYR A 29 0.25 0.91 -1.25
CA TYR A 29 0.78 1.95 -2.13
C TYR A 29 2.22 1.68 -2.54
N GLU A 30 3.05 1.29 -1.59
CA GLU A 30 4.44 0.95 -1.89
C GLU A 30 4.54 -0.21 -2.88
N GLY A 31 3.68 -1.21 -2.71
CA GLY A 31 3.61 -2.34 -3.62
C GLY A 31 3.19 -1.93 -5.03
N ALA A 32 2.15 -1.09 -5.14
CA ALA A 32 1.69 -0.60 -6.44
C ALA A 32 2.80 0.16 -7.16
N ILE A 33 3.47 1.08 -6.45
CA ILE A 33 4.56 1.86 -7.02
C ILE A 33 5.69 0.94 -7.51
N ARG A 34 6.06 -0.04 -6.71
CA ARG A 34 7.11 -0.99 -7.07
C ARG A 34 6.75 -1.76 -8.33
N PHE A 35 5.51 -2.22 -8.45
CA PHE A 35 5.08 -2.97 -9.63
C PHE A 35 5.05 -2.10 -10.88
N VAL A 36 4.62 -0.83 -10.77
CA VAL A 36 4.66 0.08 -11.93
C VAL A 36 6.11 0.33 -12.35
N ARG A 37 7.03 0.51 -11.40
CA ARG A 37 8.44 0.66 -11.70
C ARG A 37 9.00 -0.58 -12.40
N GLN A 38 8.62 -1.76 -11.96
CA GLN A 38 9.03 -3.00 -12.61
C GLN A 38 8.52 -3.06 -14.04
N SER A 39 7.31 -2.56 -14.30
CA SER A 39 6.78 -2.54 -15.67
C SER A 39 7.57 -1.60 -16.56
N ILE A 40 8.02 -0.47 -16.04
CA ILE A 40 8.88 0.46 -16.80
C ILE A 40 10.19 -0.23 -17.17
N SER A 41 10.83 -0.89 -16.20
CA SER A 41 12.07 -1.63 -16.48
C SER A 41 11.85 -2.70 -17.53
N ALA A 42 10.73 -3.42 -17.44
CA ALA A 42 10.41 -4.46 -18.42
C ALA A 42 10.22 -3.88 -19.83
N ILE A 43 9.57 -2.71 -19.95
CA ILE A 43 9.43 -2.04 -21.24
C ILE A 43 10.80 -1.68 -21.80
N GLU A 44 11.68 -1.13 -20.97
CA GLU A 44 13.02 -0.74 -21.39
C GLU A 44 13.85 -1.93 -21.82
N LEU A 45 13.67 -3.08 -21.18
CA LEU A 45 14.36 -4.32 -21.52
C LEU A 45 13.64 -5.12 -22.62
N LYS A 46 12.53 -4.62 -23.12
CA LYS A 46 11.68 -5.30 -24.13
C LYS A 46 11.16 -6.65 -23.64
N ASP A 47 10.96 -6.77 -22.33
CA ASP A 47 10.42 -7.96 -21.68
C ASP A 47 8.91 -7.80 -21.56
N LEU A 48 8.17 -8.22 -22.60
CA LEU A 48 6.72 -8.03 -22.63
C LEU A 48 5.99 -8.88 -21.61
N ASN A 49 6.51 -10.06 -21.30
CA ASN A 49 5.93 -10.91 -20.27
C ASN A 49 6.08 -10.27 -18.89
N GLY A 50 7.28 -9.78 -18.57
CA GLY A 50 7.54 -9.10 -17.32
C GLY A 50 6.70 -7.85 -17.18
N LYS A 51 6.52 -7.10 -18.27
CA LYS A 51 5.64 -5.94 -18.26
C LYS A 51 4.21 -6.34 -17.92
N ARG A 52 3.68 -7.34 -18.56
CA ARG A 52 2.30 -7.79 -18.33
C ARG A 52 2.08 -8.24 -16.89
N GLN A 53 3.01 -9.03 -16.36
CA GLN A 53 2.91 -9.51 -14.99
C GLN A 53 2.95 -8.34 -13.99
N SER A 54 3.84 -7.39 -14.20
CA SER A 54 3.96 -6.23 -13.31
C SER A 54 2.72 -5.35 -13.35
N ILE A 55 2.18 -5.12 -14.54
CA ILE A 55 0.96 -4.33 -14.72
C ILE A 55 -0.23 -5.02 -14.04
N ASP A 56 -0.39 -6.32 -14.23
CA ASP A 56 -1.48 -7.06 -13.60
C ASP A 56 -1.41 -6.96 -12.08
N ARG A 57 -0.21 -7.05 -11.52
CA ARG A 57 -0.02 -6.93 -10.08
C ARG A 57 -0.30 -5.52 -9.59
N ALA A 58 0.15 -4.50 -10.31
CA ALA A 58 -0.12 -3.11 -9.95
C ALA A 58 -1.62 -2.82 -9.93
N VAL A 59 -2.33 -3.25 -10.98
CA VAL A 59 -3.78 -3.04 -11.07
C VAL A 59 -4.50 -3.79 -9.96
N ALA A 60 -4.07 -5.01 -9.65
CA ALA A 60 -4.66 -5.79 -8.56
C ALA A 60 -4.52 -5.08 -7.22
N VAL A 61 -3.36 -4.48 -6.95
CA VAL A 61 -3.16 -3.72 -5.71
C VAL A 61 -4.08 -2.51 -5.65
N ILE A 62 -4.23 -1.78 -6.77
CA ILE A 62 -5.12 -0.61 -6.81
C ILE A 62 -6.57 -1.03 -6.61
N GLN A 63 -6.98 -2.15 -7.19
CA GLN A 63 -8.33 -2.70 -6.96
C GLN A 63 -8.53 -3.03 -5.48
N HIS A 64 -7.50 -3.56 -4.83
CA HIS A 64 -7.56 -3.84 -3.40
C HIS A 64 -7.71 -2.54 -2.61
N LEU A 65 -6.97 -1.50 -2.97
CA LEU A 65 -7.12 -0.18 -2.34
C LEU A 65 -8.55 0.34 -2.50
N GLN A 66 -9.14 0.20 -3.68
CA GLN A 66 -10.53 0.59 -3.92
C GLN A 66 -11.50 -0.15 -3.00
N SER A 67 -11.24 -1.44 -2.76
CA SER A 67 -12.10 -2.25 -1.92
C SER A 67 -12.04 -1.89 -0.44
N THR A 68 -10.98 -1.19 -0.01
CA THR A 68 -10.82 -0.80 1.38
C THR A 68 -11.45 0.56 1.72
N LEU A 69 -12.02 1.25 0.74
CA LEU A 69 -12.62 2.56 0.98
C LEU A 69 -13.83 2.45 1.89
N ASP A 70 -13.83 3.27 2.94
CA ASP A 70 -14.93 3.34 3.88
C ASP A 70 -15.93 4.40 3.41
N ARG A 71 -16.99 3.93 2.76
CA ARG A 71 -17.98 4.83 2.17
C ARG A 71 -18.97 5.36 3.20
N GLU A 72 -19.05 4.73 4.36
CA GLU A 72 -19.96 5.18 5.41
C GLU A 72 -19.45 6.42 6.14
N GLN A 73 -18.13 6.47 6.39
CA GLN A 73 -17.52 7.57 7.15
C GLN A 73 -17.00 8.70 6.26
N GLY A 74 -16.81 8.45 4.97
CA GLY A 74 -16.22 9.43 4.07
C GLY A 74 -16.70 9.26 2.66
N GLU A 75 -18.01 9.27 2.44
CA GLU A 75 -18.59 9.00 1.13
C GLU A 75 -18.02 9.92 0.05
N GLU A 76 -17.92 11.21 0.34
CA GLU A 76 -17.37 12.16 -0.63
C GLU A 76 -15.89 11.91 -0.90
N LEU A 77 -15.10 11.69 0.15
CA LEU A 77 -13.68 11.36 0.01
C LEU A 77 -13.50 10.04 -0.71
N ALA A 78 -14.30 9.04 -0.36
CA ALA A 78 -14.23 7.72 -1.02
C ALA A 78 -14.54 7.85 -2.51
N ALA A 79 -15.52 8.67 -2.87
CA ALA A 79 -15.86 8.88 -4.27
C ALA A 79 -14.74 9.58 -5.03
N GLU A 80 -14.08 10.57 -4.41
CA GLU A 80 -12.93 11.24 -5.00
C GLU A 80 -11.76 10.30 -5.19
N LEU A 81 -11.46 9.47 -4.20
CA LEU A 81 -10.40 8.47 -4.29
C LEU A 81 -10.71 7.43 -5.37
N ASP A 82 -11.97 7.00 -5.46
CA ASP A 82 -12.40 6.07 -6.52
C ASP A 82 -12.09 6.64 -7.90
N ARG A 83 -12.42 7.91 -8.12
CA ARG A 83 -12.15 8.57 -9.40
C ARG A 83 -10.67 8.66 -9.68
N LEU A 84 -9.89 8.97 -8.64
CA LEU A 84 -8.44 9.07 -8.78
C LEU A 84 -7.82 7.71 -9.08
N TYR A 85 -8.25 6.66 -8.38
CA TYR A 85 -7.78 5.30 -8.66
C TYR A 85 -8.14 4.87 -10.08
N ALA A 86 -9.34 5.21 -10.55
CA ALA A 86 -9.73 4.91 -11.93
C ALA A 86 -8.83 5.62 -12.93
N TYR A 87 -8.49 6.89 -12.65
CA TYR A 87 -7.57 7.64 -13.51
C TYR A 87 -6.18 7.02 -13.50
N ILE A 88 -5.65 6.69 -12.33
CA ILE A 88 -4.33 6.07 -12.21
C ILE A 88 -4.30 4.76 -12.99
N THR A 89 -5.32 3.93 -12.82
CA THR A 89 -5.43 2.67 -13.53
C THR A 89 -5.45 2.88 -15.04
N SER A 90 -6.19 3.88 -15.52
CA SER A 90 -6.25 4.16 -16.95
C SER A 90 -4.88 4.58 -17.50
N ARG A 91 -4.11 5.36 -16.73
CA ARG A 91 -2.76 5.74 -17.15
C ARG A 91 -1.83 4.54 -17.19
N ILE A 92 -1.93 3.65 -16.21
CA ILE A 92 -1.15 2.41 -16.18
C ILE A 92 -1.46 1.56 -17.41
N LEU A 93 -2.74 1.35 -17.70
CA LEU A 93 -3.14 0.53 -18.83
C LEU A 93 -2.76 1.18 -20.18
N MET A 94 -2.84 2.50 -20.28
CA MET A 94 -2.41 3.19 -21.48
C MET A 94 -0.89 3.03 -21.69
N GLY A 95 -0.10 3.24 -20.65
CA GLY A 95 1.35 3.06 -20.75
C GLY A 95 1.73 1.64 -21.12
N SER A 96 1.03 0.66 -20.52
CA SER A 96 1.25 -0.75 -20.83
C SER A 96 0.89 -1.07 -22.29
N GLY A 97 -0.29 -0.65 -22.72
CA GLY A 97 -0.78 -1.00 -24.07
C GLY A 97 0.00 -0.33 -25.19
N LYS A 98 0.45 0.91 -24.97
CA LYS A 98 1.20 1.67 -25.98
C LYS A 98 2.71 1.58 -25.78
N LEU A 99 3.18 0.84 -24.79
CA LEU A 99 4.59 0.74 -24.43
C LEU A 99 5.21 2.13 -24.20
N GLN A 100 4.48 3.01 -23.51
CA GLN A 100 4.88 4.37 -23.21
C GLN A 100 5.18 4.50 -21.73
N ILE A 101 6.35 5.07 -21.42
CA ILE A 101 6.80 5.22 -20.02
C ILE A 101 6.12 6.40 -19.34
N ALA A 102 5.86 7.49 -20.07
CA ALA A 102 5.32 8.72 -19.48
C ALA A 102 4.02 8.51 -18.69
N PRO A 103 3.00 7.77 -19.19
CA PRO A 103 1.81 7.52 -18.37
C PRO A 103 2.10 6.72 -17.12
N LEU A 104 3.06 5.80 -17.17
CA LEU A 104 3.46 5.00 -16.01
C LEU A 104 4.15 5.87 -14.96
N GLU A 105 5.00 6.79 -15.39
CA GLU A 105 5.64 7.73 -14.47
C GLU A 105 4.62 8.66 -13.82
N GLU A 106 3.61 9.10 -14.55
CA GLU A 106 2.52 9.88 -13.98
C GLU A 106 1.78 9.09 -12.90
N ALA A 107 1.50 7.82 -13.16
CA ALA A 107 0.86 6.95 -12.19
C ALA A 107 1.70 6.84 -10.91
N ILE A 108 3.01 6.65 -11.05
CA ILE A 108 3.92 6.61 -9.90
C ILE A 108 3.86 7.91 -9.11
N LYS A 109 3.88 9.04 -9.80
CA LYS A 109 3.84 10.35 -9.16
C LYS A 109 2.56 10.53 -8.33
N LEU A 110 1.42 10.17 -8.90
CA LEU A 110 0.15 10.27 -8.20
C LEU A 110 0.08 9.32 -7.01
N LEU A 111 0.52 8.09 -7.18
CA LEU A 111 0.57 7.12 -6.08
C LEU A 111 1.50 7.60 -4.97
N THR A 112 2.62 8.22 -5.32
CA THR A 112 3.57 8.74 -4.34
C THR A 112 2.98 9.88 -3.51
N VAL A 113 2.20 10.76 -4.14
CA VAL A 113 1.51 11.84 -3.42
C VAL A 113 0.52 11.25 -2.42
N LEU A 114 -0.27 10.26 -2.84
CA LEU A 114 -1.22 9.61 -1.95
C LEU A 114 -0.51 8.87 -0.82
N LEU A 115 0.59 8.19 -1.14
CA LEU A 115 1.40 7.51 -0.15
C LEU A 115 1.89 8.47 0.93
N SER A 116 2.35 9.65 0.54
CA SER A 116 2.81 10.66 1.50
C SER A 116 1.73 11.04 2.50
N GLY A 117 0.48 11.16 2.03
CA GLY A 117 -0.64 11.44 2.92
C GLY A 117 -0.87 10.33 3.94
N TRP A 118 -0.81 9.08 3.50
CA TRP A 118 -1.00 7.94 4.39
C TRP A 118 0.16 7.74 5.36
N GLU A 119 1.38 8.04 4.92
CA GLU A 119 2.55 8.01 5.81
C GLU A 119 2.39 9.03 6.93
N GLU A 120 1.80 10.18 6.64
CA GLU A 120 1.51 11.18 7.66
C GLU A 120 0.50 10.67 8.67
N VAL A 121 -0.54 9.97 8.21
CA VAL A 121 -1.54 9.36 9.10
C VAL A 121 -0.86 8.34 10.02
N VAL A 122 0.00 7.47 9.48
CA VAL A 122 0.72 6.49 10.28
C VAL A 122 1.63 7.17 11.30
N SER A 123 2.31 8.23 10.90
CA SER A 123 3.19 8.99 11.79
C SER A 123 2.41 9.58 12.97
N LYS A 124 1.22 10.13 12.70
CA LYS A 124 0.37 10.69 13.75
C LYS A 124 -0.14 9.60 14.70
N GLU A 125 -0.48 8.44 14.18
CA GLU A 125 -0.86 7.31 15.02
C GLU A 125 0.28 6.92 15.95
N GLN A 126 1.52 6.91 15.45
CA GLN A 126 2.69 6.57 16.25
C GLN A 126 3.00 7.61 17.30
N GLU A 127 2.75 8.88 17.01
CA GLU A 127 2.93 9.95 17.99
C GLU A 127 2.01 9.81 19.20
N HIS A 128 0.82 9.26 18.98
CA HIS A 128 -0.16 9.03 20.04
C HIS A 128 0.00 7.66 20.68
N ALA A 129 0.89 6.82 20.16
CA ALA A 129 1.14 5.50 20.73
C ALA A 129 2.10 5.60 21.90
N VAL A 130 1.88 4.76 22.92
CA VAL A 130 2.81 4.63 24.02
C VAL A 130 4.08 3.96 23.50
N PRO A 131 5.29 4.53 23.80
CA PRO A 131 6.52 3.90 23.34
C PRO A 131 6.62 2.44 23.76
N PRO A 132 7.16 1.57 22.92
CA PRO A 132 7.24 0.13 23.24
C PRO A 132 7.96 -0.15 24.55
N ALA A 133 8.93 0.67 24.93
CA ALA A 133 9.64 0.52 26.20
C ALA A 133 8.74 0.70 27.41
N LEU A 134 7.65 1.43 27.27
CA LEU A 134 6.69 1.66 28.35
C LEU A 134 5.48 0.76 28.29
N LEU A 135 5.29 0.05 27.20
CA LEU A 135 4.13 -0.80 27.01
C LEU A 135 4.10 -2.03 27.90
N PRO A 136 5.21 -2.75 28.11
CA PRO A 136 5.12 -4.11 28.61
C PRO A 136 4.42 -4.19 29.96
N GLN A 137 5.03 -3.66 30.98
CA GLN A 137 4.44 -3.79 32.30
C GLN A 137 3.66 -2.55 32.68
N GLN A 138 4.21 -1.40 32.37
CA GLN A 138 3.60 -0.17 32.84
C GLN A 138 2.30 0.15 32.14
N ALA A 139 2.23 -0.06 30.86
CA ALA A 139 0.99 0.20 30.14
C ALA A 139 -0.11 -0.78 30.56
N ALA A 140 0.25 -2.06 30.71
CA ALA A 140 -0.68 -3.06 31.19
C ALA A 140 -1.12 -2.75 32.63
N ASN A 141 -0.18 -2.47 33.50
CA ASN A 141 -0.50 -2.13 34.89
C ASN A 141 -1.33 -0.87 34.98
N ARG A 142 -1.00 0.15 34.23
CA ARG A 142 -1.79 1.37 34.21
C ARG A 142 -3.20 1.14 33.74
N ARG A 143 -3.39 0.30 32.75
CA ARG A 143 -4.73 -0.01 32.28
C ARG A 143 -5.54 -0.69 33.34
N PHE A 144 -4.94 -1.60 34.07
CA PHE A 144 -5.64 -2.29 35.13
C PHE A 144 -5.80 -1.44 36.38
N ASP A 145 -4.76 -0.71 36.75
CA ASP A 145 -4.78 0.09 37.97
C ASP A 145 -5.56 1.38 37.82
N MET A 146 -5.49 2.00 36.64
CA MET A 146 -6.15 3.27 36.38
C MET A 146 -7.57 3.11 35.95
N HIS A 147 -7.89 1.98 35.45
CA HIS A 147 -9.25 1.65 35.11
C HIS A 147 -9.89 0.90 36.18
N ALA A 148 -8.86 0.64 36.77
CA ALA A 148 -9.31 0.70 38.03
C ALA A 148 -9.75 2.08 38.06
#